data_1dc761bf0ab49b3b01cc31d609bf6d84
#
_entry.id   1dc761bf0ab49b3b01cc31d609bf6d84
#
_cell.length_a   1.000
_cell.length_b   1.000
_cell.length_c   1.000
_cell.angle_alpha   90.00
_cell.angle_beta   90.00
_cell.angle_gamma   90.00
#
_symmetry.space_group_name_H-M   'P 1'
#
loop_
_entity.id
_entity.type
_entity.pdbx_description
1 polymer ?
#
loop_
_entity_poly.entity_id
_entity_poly.type
_entity_poly.pdbx_seq_one_letter_code
_entity_poly.pdbx_strand_id
1 'polypeptide(L)'
;MGKDTKESNPNSFSAFLKKRAPIYLGLIGLFAIFVVPALTEKNLENSLPSFDGMDQQAVDLLKSYKGENERGMTVLEVLSDQIASKHTDENIYENEGTQIELFVSNENQPIYKISLHFESYKEKMEYVWNVNIDSGEVKAVSSDAKHVSDIVDYYD
;
A
#
# COMPACT_ATOMS: atom_id res chain seq x y z
N MET A 1 -12.01 5.54 68.39
CA MET A 1 -12.43 5.87 67.01
C MET A 1 -11.21 6.37 66.24
N GLY A 2 -10.54 5.49 65.57
CA GLY A 2 -9.40 5.85 64.71
C GLY A 2 -9.89 6.32 63.35
N LYS A 3 -9.60 7.56 62.99
CA LYS A 3 -9.74 8.04 61.61
C LYS A 3 -8.52 7.57 60.85
N ASP A 4 -8.69 6.53 60.03
CA ASP A 4 -7.69 6.16 59.00
C ASP A 4 -7.64 7.25 57.93
N THR A 5 -6.74 8.19 58.08
CA THR A 5 -6.33 9.07 57.03
C THR A 5 -5.44 8.24 56.07
N LYS A 6 -6.05 7.78 54.99
CA LYS A 6 -5.30 7.26 53.84
C LYS A 6 -4.41 8.38 53.31
N GLU A 7 -3.15 8.37 53.72
CA GLU A 7 -2.12 9.16 53.07
C GLU A 7 -2.08 8.76 51.61
N SER A 8 -2.49 9.66 50.73
CA SER A 8 -2.34 9.49 49.29
C SER A 8 -0.85 9.55 48.96
N ASN A 9 -0.29 8.39 48.67
CA ASN A 9 1.10 8.27 48.26
C ASN A 9 1.34 9.17 47.02
N PRO A 10 2.18 10.21 47.12
CA PRO A 10 2.42 11.17 46.02
C PRO A 10 3.09 10.53 44.77
N ASN A 11 3.52 9.29 44.89
CA ASN A 11 4.13 8.50 43.82
C ASN A 11 3.14 7.51 43.18
N SER A 12 1.84 7.69 43.36
CA SER A 12 0.87 6.82 42.70
C SER A 12 0.91 7.04 41.17
N PHE A 13 0.83 5.95 40.43
CA PHE A 13 0.80 5.96 38.95
C PHE A 13 -0.26 6.92 38.40
N SER A 14 -1.38 7.08 39.08
CA SER A 14 -2.43 8.03 38.74
C SER A 14 -2.02 9.50 38.89
N ALA A 15 -1.23 9.84 39.90
CA ALA A 15 -0.70 11.18 40.08
C ALA A 15 0.37 11.52 39.00
N PHE A 16 1.18 10.54 38.65
CA PHE A 16 2.16 10.66 37.57
C PHE A 16 1.46 10.88 36.22
N LEU A 17 0.41 10.12 35.89
CA LEU A 17 -0.41 10.28 34.68
C LEU A 17 -1.09 11.64 34.63
N LYS A 18 -1.70 12.09 35.72
CA LYS A 18 -2.37 13.41 35.77
C LYS A 18 -1.42 14.57 35.51
N LYS A 19 -0.19 14.49 36.03
CA LYS A 19 0.82 15.54 35.83
C LYS A 19 1.33 15.60 34.40
N ARG A 20 1.31 14.48 33.66
CA ARG A 20 1.79 14.37 32.26
C ARG A 20 0.66 14.26 31.24
N ALA A 21 -0.58 14.26 31.69
CA ALA A 21 -1.76 14.18 30.80
C ALA A 21 -1.73 15.18 29.63
N PRO A 22 -1.37 16.47 29.81
CA PRO A 22 -1.32 17.42 28.69
C PRO A 22 -0.27 17.05 27.66
N ILE A 23 0.85 16.42 28.05
CA ILE A 23 1.89 15.97 27.14
C ILE A 23 1.38 14.79 26.30
N TYR A 24 0.73 13.81 26.92
CA TYR A 24 0.17 12.67 26.21
C TYR A 24 -0.99 13.06 25.29
N LEU A 25 -1.84 14.00 25.71
CA LEU A 25 -2.91 14.55 24.86
C LEU A 25 -2.33 15.28 23.64
N GLY A 26 -1.25 16.03 23.82
CA GLY A 26 -0.53 16.70 22.74
C GLY A 26 0.06 15.68 21.74
N LEU A 27 0.69 14.60 22.23
CA LEU A 27 1.23 13.52 21.40
C LEU A 27 0.13 12.77 20.64
N ILE A 28 -0.98 12.45 21.30
CA ILE A 28 -2.14 11.79 20.66
C ILE A 28 -2.75 12.71 19.59
N GLY A 29 -2.88 14.01 19.88
CA GLY A 29 -3.37 15.00 18.91
C GLY A 29 -2.45 15.10 17.70
N LEU A 30 -1.14 15.12 17.92
CA LEU A 30 -0.14 15.16 16.85
C LEU A 30 -0.14 13.88 16.02
N PHE A 31 -0.29 12.72 16.67
CA PHE A 31 -0.46 11.43 16.00
C PHE A 31 -1.73 11.39 15.14
N ALA A 32 -2.85 11.88 15.68
CA ALA A 32 -4.12 11.92 14.94
C ALA A 32 -4.05 12.84 13.71
N ILE A 33 -3.33 13.95 13.79
CA ILE A 33 -3.22 14.92 12.67
C ILE A 33 -2.26 14.42 11.57
N PHE A 34 -1.15 13.78 11.93
CA PHE A 34 -0.11 13.41 10.98
C PHE A 34 -0.11 11.93 10.56
N VAL A 35 -0.45 11.03 11.45
CA VAL A 35 -0.37 9.58 11.19
C VAL A 35 -1.68 9.04 10.66
N VAL A 36 -2.82 9.46 11.23
CA VAL A 36 -4.13 8.95 10.79
C VAL A 36 -4.43 9.30 9.33
N PRO A 37 -4.24 10.55 8.85
CA PRO A 37 -4.41 10.85 7.43
C PRO A 37 -3.51 10.02 6.53
N ALA A 38 -2.22 9.88 6.87
CA ALA A 38 -1.27 9.07 6.09
C ALA A 38 -1.67 7.58 6.00
N LEU A 39 -2.35 7.05 7.01
CA LEU A 39 -2.85 5.67 7.02
C LEU A 39 -4.21 5.50 6.34
N THR A 40 -4.97 6.60 6.19
CA THR A 40 -6.32 6.57 5.61
C THR A 40 -6.39 7.11 4.19
N GLU A 41 -5.33 7.78 3.72
CA GLU A 41 -5.24 8.23 2.32
C GLU A 41 -5.34 7.02 1.38
N LYS A 42 -6.23 7.14 0.40
CA LYS A 42 -6.32 6.15 -0.67
C LYS A 42 -5.05 6.24 -1.52
N ASN A 43 -4.45 5.10 -1.76
CA ASN A 43 -3.33 4.91 -2.66
C ASN A 43 -3.59 3.72 -3.57
N LEU A 44 -2.69 3.42 -4.50
CA LEU A 44 -2.86 2.29 -5.42
C LEU A 44 -3.06 0.99 -4.65
N GLU A 45 -2.22 0.70 -3.65
CA GLU A 45 -2.27 -0.55 -2.90
C GLU A 45 -3.62 -0.76 -2.18
N ASN A 46 -4.12 0.28 -1.51
CA ASN A 46 -5.40 0.24 -0.79
C ASN A 46 -6.61 0.21 -1.73
N SER A 47 -6.42 0.55 -2.99
CA SER A 47 -7.47 0.56 -4.02
C SER A 47 -7.58 -0.77 -4.78
N LEU A 48 -6.59 -1.66 -4.63
CA LEU A 48 -6.63 -2.98 -5.26
C LEU A 48 -7.56 -3.94 -4.51
N PRO A 49 -8.31 -4.78 -5.21
CA PRO A 49 -9.11 -5.82 -4.59
C PRO A 49 -8.22 -6.90 -3.95
N SER A 50 -8.76 -7.58 -2.94
CA SER A 50 -8.14 -8.76 -2.34
C SER A 50 -8.66 -10.02 -3.00
N PHE A 51 -7.81 -11.02 -3.12
CA PHE A 51 -8.11 -12.34 -3.66
C PHE A 51 -7.89 -13.41 -2.58
N ASP A 52 -8.16 -14.64 -2.92
CA ASP A 52 -7.94 -15.78 -2.02
C ASP A 52 -6.93 -16.78 -2.63
N GLY A 53 -6.24 -17.51 -1.76
CA GLY A 53 -5.39 -18.63 -2.14
C GLY A 53 -4.25 -18.26 -3.08
N MET A 54 -4.13 -19.00 -4.19
CA MET A 54 -3.04 -18.85 -5.16
C MET A 54 -3.14 -17.57 -5.97
N ASP A 55 -4.35 -17.06 -6.20
CA ASP A 55 -4.55 -15.79 -6.89
C ASP A 55 -3.96 -14.63 -6.09
N GLN A 56 -4.18 -14.62 -4.77
CA GLN A 56 -3.56 -13.62 -3.88
C GLN A 56 -2.03 -13.77 -3.86
N GLN A 57 -1.52 -15.00 -3.83
CA GLN A 57 -0.09 -15.24 -3.87
C GLN A 57 0.56 -14.70 -5.15
N ALA A 58 -0.09 -14.88 -6.31
CA ALA A 58 0.39 -14.34 -7.57
C ALA A 58 0.39 -12.81 -7.59
N VAL A 59 -0.65 -12.18 -7.03
CA VAL A 59 -0.73 -10.72 -6.91
C VAL A 59 0.34 -10.18 -5.97
N ASP A 60 0.56 -10.80 -4.82
CA ASP A 60 1.58 -10.37 -3.86
C ASP A 60 2.99 -10.51 -4.43
N LEU A 61 3.24 -11.58 -5.20
CA LEU A 61 4.51 -11.77 -5.90
C LEU A 61 4.73 -10.65 -6.94
N LEU A 62 3.73 -10.32 -7.77
CA LEU A 62 3.82 -9.23 -8.72
C LEU A 62 4.07 -7.89 -8.02
N LYS A 63 3.32 -7.57 -6.99
CA LYS A 63 3.43 -6.30 -6.24
C LYS A 63 4.83 -6.12 -5.66
N SER A 64 5.42 -7.18 -5.12
CA SER A 64 6.72 -7.17 -4.46
C SER A 64 7.91 -7.43 -5.37
N TYR A 65 7.68 -7.73 -6.67
CA TYR A 65 8.76 -8.00 -7.62
C TYR A 65 9.65 -6.79 -7.82
N LYS A 66 10.97 -6.97 -7.72
CA LYS A 66 12.01 -5.93 -7.78
C LYS A 66 13.07 -6.17 -8.87
N GLY A 67 12.81 -7.07 -9.81
CA GLY A 67 13.81 -7.55 -10.76
C GLY A 67 14.55 -8.80 -10.28
N GLU A 68 15.52 -9.26 -11.05
CA GLU A 68 16.24 -10.52 -10.80
C GLU A 68 17.20 -10.45 -9.61
N ASN A 69 17.78 -9.28 -9.33
CA ASN A 69 18.71 -9.08 -8.21
C ASN A 69 18.05 -8.59 -6.92
N GLU A 70 16.75 -8.37 -6.94
CA GLU A 70 15.93 -7.92 -5.81
C GLU A 70 16.37 -6.56 -5.21
N ARG A 71 16.92 -5.68 -6.06
CA ARG A 71 17.51 -4.42 -5.63
C ARG A 71 16.75 -3.24 -6.09
N GLY A 72 16.10 -2.52 -5.94
CA GLY A 72 15.43 -1.38 -6.53
C GLY A 72 13.98 -1.26 -6.10
N MET A 73 13.22 -0.62 -6.96
CA MET A 73 11.80 -0.37 -6.73
C MET A 73 10.97 -1.61 -7.06
N THR A 74 9.91 -1.81 -6.32
CA THR A 74 8.91 -2.84 -6.65
C THR A 74 8.03 -2.41 -7.83
N VAL A 75 7.40 -3.37 -8.49
CA VAL A 75 6.38 -3.10 -9.53
C VAL A 75 5.29 -2.16 -8.98
N LEU A 76 4.84 -2.38 -7.74
CA LEU A 76 3.83 -1.52 -7.11
C LEU A 76 4.30 -0.08 -6.91
N GLU A 77 5.54 0.12 -6.47
CA GLU A 77 6.13 1.46 -6.30
C GLU A 77 6.25 2.19 -7.63
N VAL A 78 6.78 1.52 -8.68
CA VAL A 78 6.90 2.11 -10.02
C VAL A 78 5.54 2.47 -10.59
N LEU A 79 4.53 1.60 -10.45
CA LEU A 79 3.14 1.90 -10.86
C LEU A 79 2.58 3.11 -10.14
N SER A 80 2.76 3.17 -8.83
CA SER A 80 2.29 4.29 -8.00
C SER A 80 2.93 5.61 -8.43
N ASP A 81 4.24 5.60 -8.69
CA ASP A 81 4.98 6.78 -9.14
C ASP A 81 4.56 7.22 -10.54
N GLN A 82 4.32 6.28 -11.46
CA GLN A 82 3.83 6.59 -12.80
C GLN A 82 2.45 7.25 -12.77
N ILE A 83 1.52 6.70 -12.00
CA ILE A 83 0.16 7.26 -11.85
C ILE A 83 0.25 8.63 -11.19
N ALA A 84 1.00 8.78 -10.10
CA ALA A 84 1.17 10.05 -9.41
C ALA A 84 1.82 11.13 -10.28
N SER A 85 2.81 10.78 -11.10
CA SER A 85 3.48 11.74 -11.99
C SER A 85 2.56 12.36 -13.04
N LYS A 86 1.52 11.65 -13.44
CA LYS A 86 0.51 12.09 -14.41
C LYS A 86 -0.66 12.87 -13.77
N HIS A 87 -0.82 12.76 -12.45
CA HIS A 87 -1.91 13.33 -11.66
C HIS A 87 -1.37 14.13 -10.48
N THR A 88 -0.55 15.15 -10.74
CA THR A 88 0.19 15.89 -9.72
C THR A 88 -0.66 16.80 -8.85
N ASP A 89 -1.86 17.18 -9.31
CA ASP A 89 -2.66 18.25 -8.69
C ASP A 89 -3.70 17.74 -7.68
N GLU A 90 -3.93 16.43 -7.61
CA GLU A 90 -4.96 15.84 -6.75
C GLU A 90 -4.68 14.37 -6.41
N ASN A 91 -5.27 13.87 -5.33
CA ASN A 91 -5.27 12.45 -5.06
C ASN A 91 -6.22 11.72 -6.02
N ILE A 92 -5.65 11.19 -7.11
CA ILE A 92 -6.43 10.54 -8.18
C ILE A 92 -7.24 9.35 -7.68
N TYR A 93 -6.82 8.69 -6.62
CA TYR A 93 -7.51 7.52 -6.04
C TYR A 93 -8.80 7.89 -5.30
N GLU A 94 -8.99 9.16 -4.95
CA GLU A 94 -10.20 9.70 -4.32
C GLU A 94 -11.17 10.30 -5.34
N ASN A 95 -10.74 10.47 -6.58
CA ASN A 95 -11.57 11.04 -7.63
C ASN A 95 -12.67 10.05 -8.04
N GLU A 96 -13.93 10.51 -8.08
CA GLU A 96 -15.10 9.69 -8.44
C GLU A 96 -15.04 9.12 -9.85
N GLY A 97 -14.30 9.75 -10.76
CA GLY A 97 -14.08 9.28 -12.13
C GLY A 97 -12.96 8.26 -12.27
N THR A 98 -12.27 7.89 -11.18
CA THR A 98 -11.19 6.90 -11.22
C THR A 98 -11.72 5.49 -10.98
N GLN A 99 -11.40 4.58 -11.89
CA GLN A 99 -11.72 3.16 -11.78
C GLN A 99 -10.42 2.35 -11.79
N ILE A 100 -10.30 1.44 -10.85
CA ILE A 100 -9.15 0.54 -10.72
C ILE A 100 -9.69 -0.87 -10.60
N GLU A 101 -9.35 -1.70 -11.58
CA GLU A 101 -9.80 -3.08 -11.65
C GLU A 101 -8.59 -4.00 -11.81
N LEU A 102 -8.52 -5.03 -10.99
CA LEU A 102 -7.49 -6.05 -11.07
C LEU A 102 -8.15 -7.41 -11.34
N PHE A 103 -7.71 -8.05 -12.39
CA PHE A 103 -8.18 -9.38 -12.78
C PHE A 103 -7.03 -10.38 -12.69
N VAL A 104 -7.33 -11.54 -12.13
CA VAL A 104 -6.42 -12.67 -12.09
C VAL A 104 -7.06 -13.82 -12.82
N SER A 105 -6.35 -14.41 -13.76
CA SER A 105 -6.78 -15.61 -14.46
C SER A 105 -5.67 -16.65 -14.51
N ASN A 106 -6.07 -17.90 -14.36
CA ASN A 106 -5.15 -19.05 -14.45
C ASN A 106 -5.64 -19.98 -15.56
N GLU A 107 -4.93 -20.00 -16.67
CA GLU A 107 -5.19 -20.95 -17.76
C GLU A 107 -4.32 -22.21 -17.66
N ASN A 108 -3.09 -22.06 -17.13
CA ASN A 108 -2.12 -23.15 -17.01
C ASN A 108 -1.22 -22.94 -15.77
N GLN A 109 -1.52 -23.62 -14.65
CA GLN A 109 -0.63 -23.61 -13.50
C GLN A 109 0.79 -24.02 -13.89
N PRO A 110 1.84 -23.37 -13.34
CA PRO A 110 1.84 -22.38 -12.25
C PRO A 110 1.78 -20.91 -12.72
N ILE A 111 1.37 -20.64 -13.97
CA ILE A 111 1.40 -19.29 -14.57
C ILE A 111 0.03 -18.63 -14.40
N TYR A 112 0.05 -17.43 -13.83
CA TYR A 112 -1.11 -16.56 -13.62
C TYR A 112 -0.99 -15.33 -14.49
N LYS A 113 -2.06 -14.99 -15.22
CA LYS A 113 -2.17 -13.73 -15.94
C LYS A 113 -2.85 -12.72 -15.05
N ILE A 114 -2.17 -11.61 -14.78
CA ILE A 114 -2.66 -10.51 -13.97
C ILE A 114 -2.84 -9.29 -14.85
N SER A 115 -4.04 -8.72 -14.87
CA SER A 115 -4.40 -7.54 -15.66
C SER A 115 -4.90 -6.44 -14.74
N LEU A 116 -4.18 -5.31 -14.69
CA LEU A 116 -4.57 -4.10 -13.98
C LEU A 116 -5.08 -3.07 -14.99
N HIS A 117 -6.32 -2.68 -14.83
CA HIS A 117 -6.95 -1.61 -15.60
C HIS A 117 -7.06 -0.38 -14.70
N PHE A 118 -6.47 0.70 -15.13
CA PHE A 118 -6.58 2.00 -14.51
C PHE A 118 -7.24 2.96 -15.49
N GLU A 119 -8.36 3.52 -15.10
CA GLU A 119 -9.07 4.53 -15.87
C GLU A 119 -9.28 5.77 -15.03
N SER A 120 -8.88 6.92 -15.55
CA SER A 120 -9.11 8.23 -14.95
C SER A 120 -9.78 9.16 -15.96
N TYR A 121 -10.14 10.35 -15.53
CA TYR A 121 -10.67 11.39 -16.43
C TYR A 121 -9.67 11.85 -17.50
N LYS A 122 -8.38 11.57 -17.34
CA LYS A 122 -7.32 11.94 -18.30
C LYS A 122 -6.96 10.81 -19.25
N GLU A 123 -6.90 9.57 -18.75
CA GLU A 123 -6.34 8.45 -19.51
C GLU A 123 -6.83 7.09 -19.03
N LYS A 124 -6.62 6.11 -19.92
CA LYS A 124 -6.79 4.69 -19.62
C LYS A 124 -5.45 3.98 -19.80
N MET A 125 -5.09 3.15 -18.84
CA MET A 125 -3.87 2.33 -18.88
C MET A 125 -4.23 0.88 -18.61
N GLU A 126 -3.60 -0.03 -19.34
CA GLU A 126 -3.76 -1.46 -19.17
C GLU A 126 -2.42 -2.13 -19.00
N TYR A 127 -2.23 -2.70 -17.83
CA TYR A 127 -1.01 -3.41 -17.48
C TYR A 127 -1.31 -4.92 -17.41
N VAL A 128 -0.56 -5.72 -18.16
CA VAL A 128 -0.74 -7.17 -18.17
C VAL A 128 0.59 -7.86 -17.94
N TRP A 129 0.63 -8.76 -16.95
CA TRP A 129 1.78 -9.61 -16.65
C TRP A 129 1.40 -11.09 -16.60
N ASN A 130 2.36 -11.93 -16.92
CA ASN A 130 2.35 -13.35 -16.57
C ASN A 130 3.27 -13.56 -15.37
N VAL A 131 2.75 -14.17 -14.33
CA VAL A 131 3.44 -14.42 -13.07
C VAL A 131 3.51 -15.93 -12.83
N ASN A 132 4.72 -16.47 -12.72
CA ASN A 132 4.92 -17.87 -12.36
C ASN A 132 5.18 -17.98 -10.86
N ILE A 133 4.21 -18.53 -10.12
CA ILE A 133 4.30 -18.61 -8.65
C ILE A 133 5.33 -19.60 -8.14
N ASP A 134 5.74 -20.59 -8.94
CA ASP A 134 6.73 -21.59 -8.54
C ASP A 134 8.17 -21.07 -8.73
N SER A 135 8.43 -20.37 -9.84
CA SER A 135 9.76 -19.81 -10.13
C SER A 135 9.97 -18.39 -9.65
N GLY A 136 8.90 -17.66 -9.32
CA GLY A 136 8.97 -16.22 -9.00
C GLY A 136 9.15 -15.32 -10.23
N GLU A 137 9.09 -15.87 -11.45
CA GLU A 137 9.28 -15.11 -12.68
C GLU A 137 8.07 -14.22 -12.97
N VAL A 138 8.33 -12.95 -13.29
CA VAL A 138 7.33 -11.97 -13.73
C VAL A 138 7.66 -11.50 -15.13
N LYS A 139 6.74 -11.70 -16.07
CA LYS A 139 6.88 -11.29 -17.47
C LYS A 139 5.82 -10.29 -17.86
N ALA A 140 6.22 -9.10 -18.29
CA ALA A 140 5.31 -8.12 -18.86
C ALA A 140 4.80 -8.57 -20.24
N VAL A 141 3.49 -8.40 -20.45
CA VAL A 141 2.78 -8.77 -21.69
C VAL A 141 2.34 -7.53 -22.46
N SER A 142 1.69 -6.56 -21.80
CA SER A 142 1.28 -5.31 -22.45
C SER A 142 2.46 -4.32 -22.56
N SER A 143 2.31 -3.31 -23.43
CA SER A 143 3.32 -2.24 -23.60
C SER A 143 3.51 -1.44 -22.31
N ASP A 144 2.43 -1.14 -21.60
CA ASP A 144 2.48 -0.36 -20.36
C ASP A 144 3.18 -1.18 -19.25
N ALA A 145 2.88 -2.48 -19.15
CA ALA A 145 3.57 -3.37 -18.23
C ALA A 145 5.06 -3.52 -18.54
N LYS A 146 5.44 -3.55 -19.84
CA LYS A 146 6.85 -3.58 -20.24
C LYS A 146 7.58 -2.33 -19.80
N HIS A 147 6.96 -1.17 -19.95
CA HIS A 147 7.57 0.08 -19.49
C HIS A 147 7.81 0.09 -17.97
N VAL A 148 6.88 -0.44 -17.18
CA VAL A 148 7.06 -0.64 -15.73
C VAL A 148 8.21 -1.59 -15.44
N SER A 149 8.24 -2.75 -16.11
CA SER A 149 9.30 -3.75 -15.93
C SER A 149 10.67 -3.20 -16.32
N ASP A 150 10.77 -2.44 -17.40
CA ASP A 150 12.02 -1.80 -17.82
C ASP A 150 12.57 -0.82 -16.77
N ILE A 151 11.68 -0.11 -16.05
CA ILE A 151 12.07 0.76 -14.93
C ILE A 151 12.54 -0.06 -13.74
N VAL A 152 11.79 -1.11 -13.37
CA VAL A 152 12.18 -2.03 -12.29
C VAL A 152 13.56 -2.61 -12.55
N ASP A 153 13.80 -3.12 -13.75
CA ASP A 153 15.08 -3.73 -14.16
C ASP A 153 16.22 -2.70 -14.25
N TYR A 154 15.92 -1.44 -14.57
CA TYR A 154 16.92 -0.37 -14.60
C TYR A 154 17.48 -0.03 -13.23
N TYR A 155 16.67 -0.11 -12.18
CA TYR A 155 17.07 0.17 -10.78
C TYR A 155 17.47 -1.10 -10.02
N ASP A 156 17.33 -2.29 -10.61
CA ASP A 156 17.75 -3.58 -10.05
C ASP A 156 19.28 -3.79 -10.20
#